data_6f87f09c33e5b618340c7702db6d790f
#
_entry.id   6f87f09c33e5b618340c7702db6d790f
#
_cell.length_a   1.000
_cell.length_b   1.000
_cell.length_c   1.000
_cell.angle_alpha   90.00
_cell.angle_beta   90.00
_cell.angle_gamma   90.00
#
_symmetry.space_group_name_H-M   'P 1'
#
loop_
_entity.id
_entity.type
_entity.pdbx_description
1 polymer ?
#
loop_
_entity_poly.entity_id
_entity_poly.type
_entity_poly.pdbx_seq_one_letter_code
_entity_poly.pdbx_strand_id
1 'polypeptide(L)'
;MPSECCGVRERFVNKRFAGHVEADHIGRVTGRSHLLIGGFAVLCAMRWHILSPEPLSVCTGLLGSLLPDIDTERSMLGSRLKFLSRFLAKAFGHRGLTHSGVMLLLAAAVLKGLMGPESLRGPWGALLLGAGTHIAADLPTGGCQLFAPLSRSRLSLWPYVRTGGIGEIMLLVPILCLLGWAGVSGNGSVPGHVPPSAHHARLRRHVLKDISFSS
;
A
#
# COMPACT_ATOMS: atom_id res chain seq x y z
N MET A 1 36.57 24.23 -44.13
CA MET A 1 35.22 23.77 -43.89
C MET A 1 35.30 22.35 -43.33
N PRO A 2 35.13 22.17 -42.06
CA PRO A 2 34.05 21.38 -41.47
C PRO A 2 33.76 21.82 -40.00
N SER A 3 32.68 22.51 -39.77
CA SER A 3 32.31 22.90 -38.35
C SER A 3 30.81 22.87 -38.08
N GLU A 4 29.98 22.34 -38.98
CA GLU A 4 28.51 22.31 -38.79
C GLU A 4 27.93 20.98 -38.24
N CYS A 5 28.68 19.87 -38.25
CA CYS A 5 28.18 18.59 -37.76
C CYS A 5 28.13 18.41 -36.25
N CYS A 6 28.84 19.25 -35.47
CA CYS A 6 28.91 19.09 -34.00
C CYS A 6 27.68 19.67 -33.26
N GLY A 7 27.08 20.73 -33.79
CA GLY A 7 25.97 21.44 -33.14
C GLY A 7 24.61 20.73 -33.18
N VAL A 8 24.44 19.78 -34.11
CA VAL A 8 23.18 19.04 -34.26
C VAL A 8 23.12 17.87 -33.25
N ARG A 9 24.25 17.26 -32.95
CA ARG A 9 24.32 16.12 -32.03
C ARG A 9 24.08 16.54 -30.57
N GLU A 10 24.60 17.71 -30.17
CA GLU A 10 24.36 18.24 -28.81
C GLU A 10 22.91 18.68 -28.58
N ARG A 11 22.25 19.22 -29.61
CA ARG A 11 20.82 19.59 -29.52
C ARG A 11 19.89 18.38 -29.41
N PHE A 12 20.22 17.25 -30.03
CA PHE A 12 19.44 16.02 -29.91
C PHE A 12 19.64 15.34 -28.54
N VAL A 13 20.86 15.35 -28.02
CA VAL A 13 21.16 14.80 -26.69
C VAL A 13 20.48 15.63 -25.59
N ASN A 14 20.54 16.98 -25.71
CA ASN A 14 19.92 17.86 -24.71
C ASN A 14 18.37 17.80 -24.72
N LYS A 15 17.74 17.61 -25.90
CA LYS A 15 16.28 17.38 -25.97
C LYS A 15 15.85 16.05 -25.36
N ARG A 16 16.66 14.96 -25.48
CA ARG A 16 16.36 13.70 -24.81
C ARG A 16 16.54 13.78 -23.29
N PHE A 17 17.54 14.53 -22.81
CA PHE A 17 17.73 14.77 -21.38
C PHE A 17 16.67 15.71 -20.80
N ALA A 18 16.32 16.79 -21.50
CA ALA A 18 15.24 17.69 -21.07
C ALA A 18 13.88 16.99 -21.05
N GLY A 19 13.59 16.13 -22.03
CA GLY A 19 12.38 15.31 -22.04
C GLY A 19 12.33 14.26 -20.92
N HIS A 20 13.48 13.77 -20.43
CA HIS A 20 13.52 12.83 -19.29
C HIS A 20 13.31 13.53 -17.96
N VAL A 21 13.80 14.76 -17.78
CA VAL A 21 13.58 15.54 -16.55
C VAL A 21 12.13 16.01 -16.43
N GLU A 22 11.49 16.33 -17.56
CA GLU A 22 10.08 16.77 -17.58
C GLU A 22 9.08 15.61 -17.49
N ALA A 23 9.44 14.42 -17.98
CA ALA A 23 8.62 13.22 -17.86
C ALA A 23 8.53 12.68 -16.42
N ASP A 24 9.51 12.93 -15.56
CA ASP A 24 9.50 12.51 -14.16
C ASP A 24 8.47 13.28 -13.29
N HIS A 25 7.93 14.41 -13.81
CA HIS A 25 6.91 15.19 -13.10
C HIS A 25 5.45 14.83 -13.49
N ILE A 26 5.24 13.98 -14.47
CA ILE A 26 3.93 13.83 -15.14
C ILE A 26 3.21 12.54 -14.80
N GLY A 27 3.42 11.92 -13.66
CA GLY A 27 2.75 10.66 -13.47
C GLY A 27 2.79 10.08 -12.05
N ARG A 28 2.42 10.87 -11.04
CA ARG A 28 2.34 10.34 -9.67
C ARG A 28 0.95 10.50 -9.12
N VAL A 29 0.37 9.41 -8.61
CA VAL A 29 -0.82 9.48 -7.74
C VAL A 29 -0.46 10.38 -6.56
N THR A 30 -1.36 11.29 -6.19
CA THR A 30 -1.08 12.19 -5.06
C THR A 30 -1.09 11.39 -3.75
N GLY A 31 -0.34 11.83 -2.75
CA GLY A 31 -0.34 11.17 -1.45
C GLY A 31 -1.74 11.04 -0.83
N ARG A 32 -2.67 11.95 -1.19
CA ARG A 32 -4.08 11.89 -0.74
C ARG A 32 -4.82 10.71 -1.35
N SER A 33 -4.60 10.43 -2.62
CA SER A 33 -5.22 9.29 -3.32
C SER A 33 -4.70 7.97 -2.79
N HIS A 34 -3.39 7.86 -2.48
CA HIS A 34 -2.83 6.69 -1.80
C HIS A 34 -3.45 6.46 -0.43
N LEU A 35 -3.67 7.53 0.37
CA LEU A 35 -4.35 7.43 1.65
C LEU A 35 -5.79 6.91 1.50
N LEU A 36 -6.54 7.41 0.50
CA LEU A 36 -7.91 6.95 0.26
C LEU A 36 -7.95 5.49 -0.15
N ILE A 37 -7.14 5.08 -1.14
CA ILE A 37 -7.09 3.69 -1.62
C ILE A 37 -6.65 2.76 -0.49
N GLY A 38 -5.57 3.11 0.23
CA GLY A 38 -5.06 2.30 1.34
C GLY A 38 -6.04 2.20 2.49
N GLY A 39 -6.67 3.31 2.88
CA GLY A 39 -7.69 3.33 3.93
C GLY A 39 -8.89 2.44 3.59
N PHE A 40 -9.43 2.56 2.38
CA PHE A 40 -10.51 1.71 1.90
C PHE A 40 -10.12 0.23 1.86
N ALA A 41 -8.94 -0.11 1.36
CA ALA A 41 -8.46 -1.48 1.31
C ALA A 41 -8.32 -2.11 2.71
N VAL A 42 -7.84 -1.35 3.68
CA VAL A 42 -7.75 -1.78 5.09
C VAL A 42 -9.14 -2.03 5.67
N LEU A 43 -10.08 -1.13 5.46
CA LEU A 43 -11.46 -1.29 5.92
C LEU A 43 -12.15 -2.51 5.29
N CYS A 44 -11.93 -2.75 3.99
CA CYS A 44 -12.41 -3.96 3.30
C CYS A 44 -11.78 -5.23 3.89
N ALA A 45 -10.46 -5.22 4.15
CA ALA A 45 -9.77 -6.36 4.74
C ALA A 45 -10.25 -6.65 6.18
N MET A 46 -10.57 -5.62 6.96
CA MET A 46 -11.22 -5.78 8.26
C MET A 46 -12.63 -6.36 8.11
N ARG A 47 -13.41 -5.87 7.15
CA ARG A 47 -14.76 -6.36 6.88
C ARG A 47 -14.78 -7.83 6.48
N TRP A 48 -13.76 -8.29 5.76
CA TRP A 48 -13.60 -9.69 5.36
C TRP A 48 -12.87 -10.56 6.40
N HIS A 49 -12.64 -10.03 7.60
CA HIS A 49 -11.92 -10.72 8.68
C HIS A 49 -10.48 -11.18 8.30
N ILE A 50 -9.89 -10.54 7.29
CA ILE A 50 -8.47 -10.73 6.95
C ILE A 50 -7.59 -10.00 7.95
N LEU A 51 -8.01 -8.78 8.36
CA LEU A 51 -7.38 -7.98 9.39
C LEU A 51 -8.25 -7.87 10.64
N SER A 52 -7.62 -7.80 11.79
CA SER A 52 -8.29 -7.50 13.06
C SER A 52 -8.84 -6.07 13.04
N PRO A 53 -10.11 -5.86 13.49
CA PRO A 53 -10.75 -4.54 13.47
C PRO A 53 -10.25 -3.68 14.63
N GLU A 54 -8.99 -3.24 14.57
CA GLU A 54 -8.33 -2.42 15.58
C GLU A 54 -8.06 -1.02 15.04
N PRO A 55 -8.27 0.06 15.82
CA PRO A 55 -7.96 1.42 15.38
C PRO A 55 -6.49 1.59 14.97
N LEU A 56 -5.57 0.90 15.66
CA LEU A 56 -4.16 0.92 15.33
C LEU A 56 -3.88 0.34 13.94
N SER A 57 -4.61 -0.69 13.51
CA SER A 57 -4.49 -1.25 12.17
C SER A 57 -4.91 -0.24 11.09
N VAL A 58 -5.91 0.61 11.34
CA VAL A 58 -6.27 1.69 10.42
C VAL A 58 -5.12 2.70 10.30
N CYS A 59 -4.59 3.16 11.43
CA CYS A 59 -3.49 4.12 11.45
C CYS A 59 -2.24 3.60 10.75
N THR A 60 -1.86 2.34 11.03
CA THR A 60 -0.68 1.73 10.40
C THR A 60 -0.89 1.44 8.92
N GLY A 61 -2.11 1.10 8.50
CA GLY A 61 -2.44 0.94 7.09
C GLY A 61 -2.37 2.24 6.31
N LEU A 62 -2.87 3.34 6.87
CA LEU A 62 -2.72 4.68 6.29
C LEU A 62 -1.24 5.09 6.21
N LEU A 63 -0.45 4.84 7.26
CA LEU A 63 0.99 5.08 7.26
C LEU A 63 1.67 4.23 6.18
N GLY A 64 1.32 2.95 6.08
CA GLY A 64 1.81 2.03 5.06
C GLY A 64 1.58 2.54 3.65
N SER A 65 0.40 3.15 3.38
CA SER A 65 0.07 3.70 2.07
C SER A 65 0.89 4.94 1.68
N LEU A 66 1.64 5.54 2.60
CA LEU A 66 2.58 6.65 2.33
C LEU A 66 4.04 6.22 2.39
N LEU A 67 4.31 5.05 2.99
CA LEU A 67 5.67 4.61 3.30
C LEU A 67 6.56 4.44 2.07
N PRO A 68 6.11 3.88 0.93
CA PRO A 68 6.96 3.75 -0.25
C PRO A 68 7.51 5.09 -0.76
N ASP A 69 6.73 6.15 -0.66
CA ASP A 69 7.11 7.50 -1.09
C ASP A 69 8.10 8.22 -0.16
N ILE A 70 8.57 7.57 0.91
CA ILE A 70 9.55 8.15 1.84
C ILE A 70 10.89 8.47 1.17
N ASP A 71 11.22 7.82 0.05
CA ASP A 71 12.40 8.08 -0.77
C ASP A 71 12.30 9.35 -1.63
N THR A 72 11.15 10.03 -1.60
CA THR A 72 10.88 11.24 -2.39
C THR A 72 10.72 12.45 -1.48
N GLU A 73 11.65 13.42 -1.53
CA GLU A 73 11.62 14.63 -0.69
C GLU A 73 10.36 15.50 -0.87
N ARG A 74 9.67 15.37 -2.00
CA ARG A 74 8.45 16.15 -2.33
C ARG A 74 7.16 15.41 -1.97
N SER A 75 7.25 14.18 -1.45
CA SER A 75 6.07 13.43 -0.98
C SER A 75 5.55 13.98 0.34
N MET A 76 4.34 13.56 0.73
CA MET A 76 3.75 13.98 2.02
C MET A 76 4.61 13.56 3.22
N LEU A 77 5.20 12.37 3.19
CA LEU A 77 6.03 11.84 4.28
C LEU A 77 7.50 12.31 4.13
N GLY A 78 8.06 12.22 2.93
CA GLY A 78 9.46 12.57 2.67
C GLY A 78 9.76 14.06 2.88
N SER A 79 8.78 14.95 2.65
CA SER A 79 8.94 16.39 2.92
C SER A 79 9.12 16.71 4.41
N ARG A 80 8.62 15.87 5.30
CA ARG A 80 8.77 15.98 6.75
C ARG A 80 10.04 15.31 7.26
N LEU A 81 10.52 14.28 6.55
CA LEU A 81 11.70 13.49 6.89
C LEU A 81 12.79 13.64 5.83
N LYS A 82 13.11 14.87 5.43
CA LYS A 82 14.03 15.20 4.32
C LYS A 82 15.39 14.51 4.42
N PHE A 83 15.97 14.44 5.62
CA PHE A 83 17.25 13.78 5.82
C PHE A 83 17.18 12.29 5.48
N LEU A 84 16.16 11.59 6.00
CA LEU A 84 15.92 10.18 5.74
C LEU A 84 15.58 9.94 4.26
N SER A 85 14.75 10.79 3.68
CA SER A 85 14.40 10.73 2.26
C SER A 85 15.64 10.83 1.36
N ARG A 86 16.54 11.79 1.62
CA ARG A 86 17.80 11.92 0.89
C ARG A 86 18.72 10.72 1.05
N PHE A 87 18.81 10.20 2.27
CA PHE A 87 19.62 9.02 2.56
C PHE A 87 19.10 7.82 1.77
N LEU A 88 17.81 7.54 1.83
CA LEU A 88 17.18 6.43 1.11
C LEU A 88 17.29 6.60 -0.40
N ALA A 89 17.06 7.80 -0.93
CA ALA A 89 17.20 8.09 -2.35
C ALA A 89 18.64 7.86 -2.86
N LYS A 90 19.65 8.21 -2.04
CA LYS A 90 21.07 7.98 -2.39
C LYS A 90 21.45 6.50 -2.28
N ALA A 91 20.98 5.80 -1.25
CA ALA A 91 21.35 4.41 -0.98
C ALA A 91 20.68 3.43 -1.96
N PHE A 92 19.42 3.65 -2.28
CA PHE A 92 18.58 2.67 -3.00
C PHE A 92 18.03 3.19 -4.34
N GLY A 93 18.28 4.45 -4.66
CA GLY A 93 17.73 5.11 -5.85
C GLY A 93 16.26 5.50 -5.68
N HIS A 94 15.79 6.43 -6.52
CA HIS A 94 14.39 6.82 -6.59
C HIS A 94 13.52 5.66 -7.11
N ARG A 95 12.43 5.34 -6.38
CA ARG A 95 11.48 4.26 -6.72
C ARG A 95 12.16 2.89 -6.89
N GLY A 96 13.25 2.65 -6.15
CA GLY A 96 13.96 1.38 -6.13
C GLY A 96 13.32 0.39 -5.16
N LEU A 97 14.03 0.08 -4.07
CA LEU A 97 13.62 -0.93 -3.09
C LEU A 97 12.32 -0.58 -2.37
N THR A 98 12.03 0.70 -2.12
CA THR A 98 10.81 1.16 -1.43
C THR A 98 9.53 0.85 -2.20
N HIS A 99 9.59 0.81 -3.54
CA HIS A 99 8.46 0.48 -4.42
C HIS A 99 8.56 -0.95 -4.98
N SER A 100 9.30 -1.83 -4.30
CA SER A 100 9.48 -3.20 -4.73
C SER A 100 8.46 -4.14 -4.08
N GLY A 101 7.73 -4.87 -4.90
CA GLY A 101 6.85 -5.95 -4.45
C GLY A 101 7.64 -7.10 -3.81
N VAL A 102 8.85 -7.39 -4.31
CA VAL A 102 9.74 -8.41 -3.74
C VAL A 102 10.15 -8.04 -2.31
N MET A 103 10.51 -6.76 -2.08
CA MET A 103 10.86 -6.30 -0.73
C MET A 103 9.65 -6.31 0.22
N LEU A 104 8.46 -5.99 -0.29
CA LEU A 104 7.23 -6.10 0.48
C LEU A 104 6.92 -7.53 0.90
N LEU A 105 7.06 -8.49 -0.01
CA LEU A 105 6.88 -9.92 0.29
C LEU A 105 7.95 -10.43 1.25
N LEU A 106 9.20 -9.98 1.10
CA LEU A 106 10.28 -10.33 2.03
C LEU A 106 9.98 -9.79 3.44
N ALA A 107 9.53 -8.54 3.54
CA ALA A 107 9.13 -7.97 4.83
C ALA A 107 7.98 -8.77 5.47
N ALA A 108 6.98 -9.19 4.70
CA ALA A 108 5.90 -10.06 5.18
C ALA A 108 6.42 -11.42 5.66
N ALA A 109 7.33 -12.04 4.92
CA ALA A 109 7.94 -13.32 5.28
C ALA A 109 8.77 -13.23 6.57
N VAL A 110 9.56 -12.16 6.72
CA VAL A 110 10.35 -11.89 7.93
C VAL A 110 9.43 -11.66 9.14
N LEU A 111 8.42 -10.84 9.01
CA LEU A 111 7.45 -10.59 10.09
C LEU A 111 6.76 -11.90 10.51
N LYS A 112 6.29 -12.68 9.54
CA LYS A 112 5.68 -13.98 9.81
C LYS A 112 6.64 -14.94 10.51
N GLY A 113 7.92 -14.96 10.10
CA GLY A 113 8.93 -15.84 10.69
C GLY A 113 9.33 -15.44 12.11
N LEU A 114 9.43 -14.14 12.39
CA LEU A 114 9.86 -13.63 13.69
C LEU A 114 8.72 -13.55 14.72
N MET A 115 7.53 -13.14 14.29
CA MET A 115 6.40 -12.82 15.17
C MET A 115 5.22 -13.80 15.04
N GLY A 116 5.34 -14.78 14.15
CA GLY A 116 4.28 -15.74 13.86
C GLY A 116 3.22 -15.22 12.86
N PRO A 117 2.35 -16.11 12.34
CA PRO A 117 1.39 -15.79 11.29
C PRO A 117 0.33 -14.75 11.72
N GLU A 118 -0.01 -14.68 13.01
CA GLU A 118 -1.00 -13.74 13.54
C GLU A 118 -0.55 -12.28 13.43
N SER A 119 0.76 -12.02 13.34
CA SER A 119 1.30 -10.67 13.13
C SER A 119 0.78 -10.01 11.86
N LEU A 120 0.45 -10.81 10.84
CA LEU A 120 -0.09 -10.32 9.56
C LEU A 120 -1.59 -10.00 9.63
N ARG A 121 -2.28 -10.35 10.71
CA ARG A 121 -3.69 -10.01 10.91
C ARG A 121 -3.90 -8.70 11.66
N GLY A 122 -2.87 -8.20 12.31
CA GLY A 122 -2.89 -6.97 13.10
C GLY A 122 -2.29 -5.76 12.38
N PRO A 123 -1.78 -4.79 13.14
CA PRO A 123 -1.23 -3.54 12.64
C PRO A 123 -0.12 -3.69 11.60
N TRP A 124 0.74 -4.70 11.74
CA TRP A 124 1.81 -4.97 10.78
C TRP A 124 1.29 -5.44 9.42
N GLY A 125 0.25 -6.29 9.42
CA GLY A 125 -0.41 -6.70 8.18
C GLY A 125 -1.11 -5.54 7.50
N ALA A 126 -1.74 -4.65 8.26
CA ALA A 126 -2.35 -3.44 7.75
C ALA A 126 -1.32 -2.48 7.13
N LEU A 127 -0.16 -2.32 7.76
CA LEU A 127 0.96 -1.53 7.21
C LEU A 127 1.44 -2.09 5.87
N LEU A 128 1.63 -3.41 5.78
CA LEU A 128 2.04 -4.07 4.54
C LEU A 128 0.96 -3.98 3.46
N LEU A 129 -0.32 -4.11 3.82
CA LEU A 129 -1.43 -3.94 2.90
C LEU A 129 -1.46 -2.51 2.34
N GLY A 130 -1.32 -1.50 3.19
CA GLY A 130 -1.22 -0.10 2.77
C GLY A 130 -0.07 0.13 1.79
N ALA A 131 1.13 -0.39 2.09
CA ALA A 131 2.27 -0.30 1.18
C ALA A 131 2.03 -1.03 -0.14
N GLY A 132 1.37 -2.19 -0.10
CA GLY A 132 0.99 -2.95 -1.29
C GLY A 132 0.00 -2.19 -2.18
N THR A 133 -1.01 -1.53 -1.60
CA THR A 133 -1.98 -0.71 -2.35
C THR A 133 -1.32 0.52 -2.98
N HIS A 134 -0.33 1.13 -2.32
CA HIS A 134 0.48 2.21 -2.89
C HIS A 134 1.20 1.75 -4.16
N ILE A 135 1.97 0.66 -4.06
CA ILE A 135 2.71 0.10 -5.19
C ILE A 135 1.75 -0.27 -6.34
N ALA A 136 0.60 -0.87 -6.02
CA ALA A 136 -0.41 -1.24 -7.01
C ALA A 136 -0.99 -0.02 -7.73
N ALA A 137 -1.25 1.08 -7.03
CA ALA A 137 -1.76 2.33 -7.60
C ALA A 137 -0.72 3.04 -8.48
N ASP A 138 0.56 2.84 -8.22
CA ASP A 138 1.66 3.41 -9.00
C ASP A 138 1.89 2.67 -10.35
N LEU A 139 1.46 1.43 -10.48
CA LEU A 139 1.64 0.65 -11.72
C LEU A 139 1.01 1.31 -12.95
N PRO A 140 -0.25 1.81 -12.92
CA PRO A 140 -0.86 2.47 -14.07
C PRO A 140 -0.41 3.91 -14.27
N THR A 141 0.26 4.55 -13.30
CA THR A 141 0.52 6.00 -13.34
C THR A 141 1.97 6.39 -13.62
N GLY A 142 2.89 5.49 -13.56
CA GLY A 142 4.31 5.81 -13.83
C GLY A 142 5.20 4.58 -13.81
N GLY A 143 4.63 3.48 -13.40
CA GLY A 143 5.33 2.23 -13.20
C GLY A 143 6.32 2.26 -12.04
N CYS A 144 6.62 1.09 -11.51
CA CYS A 144 7.58 0.90 -10.44
C CYS A 144 8.50 -0.28 -10.74
N GLN A 145 9.61 -0.37 -10.01
CA GLN A 145 10.56 -1.50 -10.11
C GLN A 145 10.07 -2.65 -9.22
N LEU A 146 8.96 -3.29 -9.61
CA LEU A 146 8.27 -4.30 -8.81
C LEU A 146 9.20 -5.45 -8.38
N PHE A 147 10.18 -5.80 -9.23
CA PHE A 147 11.11 -6.91 -9.02
C PHE A 147 12.47 -6.50 -8.47
N ALA A 148 12.66 -5.25 -8.01
CA ALA A 148 13.91 -4.87 -7.39
C ALA A 148 14.13 -5.66 -6.08
N PRO A 149 15.37 -6.08 -5.75
CA PRO A 149 16.64 -5.84 -6.43
C PRO A 149 16.93 -6.83 -7.58
N LEU A 150 16.09 -7.84 -7.80
CA LEU A 150 16.30 -8.91 -8.79
C LEU A 150 16.34 -8.38 -10.24
N SER A 151 15.49 -7.40 -10.53
CA SER A 151 15.45 -6.73 -11.84
C SER A 151 15.18 -5.24 -11.68
N ARG A 152 15.90 -4.43 -12.44
CA ARG A 152 15.72 -2.96 -12.49
C ARG A 152 14.70 -2.54 -13.58
N SER A 153 14.03 -3.48 -14.21
CA SER A 153 12.99 -3.19 -15.19
C SER A 153 11.80 -2.50 -14.52
N ARG A 154 11.32 -1.40 -15.13
CA ARG A 154 10.09 -0.74 -14.68
C ARG A 154 8.90 -1.45 -15.31
N LEU A 155 7.99 -1.92 -14.47
CA LEU A 155 6.71 -2.44 -14.90
C LEU A 155 5.68 -1.32 -14.82
N SER A 156 5.00 -1.04 -15.93
CA SER A 156 3.84 -0.14 -15.95
C SER A 156 2.67 -0.86 -16.62
N LEU A 157 1.46 -0.63 -16.10
CA LEU A 157 0.23 -1.19 -16.66
C LEU A 157 -0.42 -0.18 -17.59
N TRP A 158 -1.00 -0.67 -18.69
CA TRP A 158 -1.88 0.12 -19.56
C TRP A 158 -3.32 0.08 -18.99
N PRO A 159 -4.10 1.18 -19.04
CA PRO A 159 -3.82 2.49 -19.63
C PRO A 159 -2.96 3.39 -18.77
N TYR A 160 -2.01 4.10 -19.39
CA TYR A 160 -1.19 5.08 -18.70
C TYR A 160 -2.01 6.33 -18.34
N VAL A 161 -2.20 6.57 -17.06
CA VAL A 161 -3.02 7.67 -16.55
C VAL A 161 -2.13 8.79 -16.03
N ARG A 162 -2.34 10.00 -16.56
CA ARG A 162 -1.69 11.22 -16.02
C ARG A 162 -2.36 11.59 -14.72
N THR A 163 -1.56 11.76 -13.67
CA THR A 163 -2.01 12.17 -12.34
C THR A 163 -1.97 13.69 -12.15
N GLY A 164 -2.70 14.18 -11.17
CA GLY A 164 -2.81 15.63 -10.91
C GLY A 164 -3.96 16.31 -11.67
N GLY A 165 -4.90 15.53 -12.23
CA GLY A 165 -6.04 16.07 -12.98
C GLY A 165 -7.21 15.10 -13.08
N ILE A 166 -8.04 15.26 -14.09
CA ILE A 166 -9.23 14.41 -14.36
C ILE A 166 -8.82 12.92 -14.46
N GLY A 167 -7.62 12.61 -14.99
CA GLY A 167 -7.14 11.23 -15.10
C GLY A 167 -6.98 10.52 -13.75
N GLU A 168 -6.53 11.23 -12.71
CA GLU A 168 -6.43 10.66 -11.35
C GLU A 168 -7.82 10.34 -10.79
N ILE A 169 -8.81 11.20 -11.01
CA ILE A 169 -10.20 10.98 -10.59
C ILE A 169 -10.78 9.78 -11.34
N MET A 170 -10.53 9.68 -12.64
CA MET A 170 -10.97 8.56 -13.49
C MET A 170 -10.39 7.20 -13.05
N LEU A 171 -9.20 7.20 -12.46
CA LEU A 171 -8.61 6.00 -11.88
C LEU A 171 -9.14 5.73 -10.46
N LEU A 172 -9.23 6.77 -9.63
CA LEU A 172 -9.59 6.66 -8.23
C LEU A 172 -11.03 6.20 -8.04
N VAL A 173 -11.98 6.79 -8.76
CA VAL A 173 -13.42 6.50 -8.63
C VAL A 173 -13.74 5.02 -8.88
N PRO A 174 -13.32 4.38 -9.99
CA PRO A 174 -13.57 2.95 -10.20
C PRO A 174 -12.93 2.07 -9.12
N ILE A 175 -11.71 2.39 -8.66
CA ILE A 175 -11.04 1.63 -7.61
C ILE A 175 -11.83 1.72 -6.31
N LEU A 176 -12.26 2.92 -5.90
CA LEU A 176 -13.05 3.10 -4.69
C LEU A 176 -14.44 2.46 -4.81
N CYS A 177 -15.08 2.53 -5.98
CA CYS A 177 -16.34 1.84 -6.23
C CYS A 177 -16.18 0.32 -6.14
N LEU A 178 -15.10 -0.23 -6.71
CA LEU A 178 -14.79 -1.66 -6.67
C LEU A 178 -14.53 -2.13 -5.23
N LEU A 179 -13.71 -1.38 -4.49
CA LEU A 179 -13.44 -1.66 -3.07
C LEU A 179 -14.71 -1.50 -2.23
N GLY A 180 -15.52 -0.48 -2.48
CA GLY A 180 -16.79 -0.27 -1.79
C GLY A 180 -17.76 -1.41 -2.06
N TRP A 181 -17.92 -1.83 -3.32
CA TRP A 181 -18.75 -2.97 -3.70
C TRP A 181 -18.25 -4.27 -3.05
N ALA A 182 -16.94 -4.52 -3.10
CA ALA A 182 -16.31 -5.66 -2.45
C ALA A 182 -16.55 -5.65 -0.94
N GLY A 183 -16.46 -4.50 -0.28
CA GLY A 183 -16.77 -4.34 1.15
C GLY A 183 -18.22 -4.66 1.49
N VAL A 184 -19.17 -4.30 0.62
CA VAL A 184 -20.59 -4.58 0.81
C VAL A 184 -20.91 -6.06 0.50
N SER A 185 -20.34 -6.60 -0.57
CA SER A 185 -20.58 -7.98 -1.01
C SER A 185 -20.00 -9.03 -0.04
N GLY A 186 -19.05 -8.66 0.80
CA GLY A 186 -18.46 -9.52 1.84
C GLY A 186 -19.41 -9.91 2.98
N ASN A 187 -20.72 -9.77 2.82
CA ASN A 187 -21.76 -10.20 3.77
C ASN A 187 -22.03 -11.72 3.80
N GLY A 188 -21.24 -12.52 3.07
CA GLY A 188 -21.31 -13.96 3.12
C GLY A 188 -20.75 -14.50 4.42
N SER A 189 -21.63 -14.98 5.30
CA SER A 189 -21.43 -15.91 6.43
C SER A 189 -20.10 -15.74 7.18
N VAL A 190 -20.20 -15.20 8.38
CA VAL A 190 -19.17 -15.34 9.42
C VAL A 190 -18.90 -16.85 9.62
N PRO A 191 -17.74 -17.39 9.19
CA PRO A 191 -17.38 -18.74 9.58
C PRO A 191 -17.01 -18.68 11.06
N GLY A 192 -17.89 -19.17 11.94
CA GLY A 192 -17.53 -19.46 13.31
C GLY A 192 -17.92 -18.44 14.38
N HIS A 193 -19.15 -17.93 14.36
CA HIS A 193 -19.81 -17.75 15.65
C HIS A 193 -20.14 -19.16 16.15
N VAL A 194 -19.15 -19.82 16.78
CA VAL A 194 -19.42 -20.97 17.63
C VAL A 194 -20.26 -20.42 18.76
N PRO A 195 -21.57 -20.76 18.86
CA PRO A 195 -22.33 -20.34 20.02
C PRO A 195 -21.59 -20.88 21.24
N PRO A 196 -21.54 -20.13 22.37
CA PRO A 196 -20.86 -20.55 23.57
C PRO A 196 -21.28 -21.99 23.82
N SER A 197 -20.31 -22.91 23.78
CA SER A 197 -20.54 -24.33 23.76
C SER A 197 -21.56 -24.64 24.85
N ALA A 198 -22.50 -25.56 24.57
CA ALA A 198 -23.55 -25.99 25.49
C ALA A 198 -22.98 -26.39 26.87
N HIS A 199 -21.70 -26.64 26.94
CA HIS A 199 -20.89 -26.83 28.14
C HIS A 199 -20.84 -25.57 29.06
N HIS A 200 -20.60 -24.37 28.51
CA HIS A 200 -20.63 -23.14 29.32
C HIS A 200 -22.02 -22.74 29.77
N ALA A 201 -23.05 -23.05 28.98
CA ALA A 201 -24.45 -22.85 29.38
C ALA A 201 -24.87 -23.83 30.47
N ARG A 202 -24.32 -25.06 30.49
CA ARG A 202 -24.56 -26.04 31.55
C ARG A 202 -23.87 -25.67 32.85
N LEU A 203 -22.61 -25.22 32.82
CA LEU A 203 -21.86 -24.73 33.97
C LEU A 203 -22.54 -23.52 34.63
N ARG A 204 -23.02 -22.56 33.86
CA ARG A 204 -23.79 -21.42 34.39
C ARG A 204 -25.07 -21.86 35.12
N ARG A 205 -25.78 -22.86 34.58
CA ARG A 205 -27.02 -23.40 35.22
C ARG A 205 -26.74 -24.17 36.51
N HIS A 206 -25.61 -24.86 36.64
CA HIS A 206 -25.22 -25.52 37.86
C HIS A 206 -24.87 -24.53 38.96
N VAL A 207 -24.03 -23.54 38.64
CA VAL A 207 -23.62 -22.49 39.58
C VAL A 207 -24.81 -21.67 40.11
N LEU A 208 -25.80 -21.36 39.25
CA LEU A 208 -26.99 -20.63 39.67
C LEU A 208 -27.96 -21.50 40.53
N LYS A 209 -27.98 -22.84 40.34
CA LYS A 209 -28.76 -23.72 41.19
C LYS A 209 -28.16 -23.86 42.58
N ASP A 210 -26.86 -23.92 42.70
CA ASP A 210 -26.17 -24.06 44.02
C ASP A 210 -26.32 -22.81 44.87
N ILE A 211 -26.45 -21.64 44.26
CA ILE A 211 -26.68 -20.38 45.00
C ILE A 211 -28.12 -20.25 45.49
N SER A 212 -29.11 -20.86 44.82
CA SER A 212 -30.51 -20.77 45.21
C SER A 212 -30.93 -21.81 46.32
N PHE A 213 -30.05 -22.75 46.68
CA PHE A 213 -30.28 -23.74 47.74
C PHE A 213 -29.63 -23.37 49.06
N SER A 214 -28.93 -22.24 49.17
CA SER A 214 -28.22 -21.77 50.36
C SER A 214 -28.86 -20.55 51.04
N SER A 215 -30.15 -20.30 50.77
CA SER A 215 -30.92 -19.22 51.46
C SER A 215 -32.17 -19.80 52.13
#